data_65b3d5969d8f408597d58a17626592bb
#
_entry.id   65b3d5969d8f408597d58a17626592bb
#
_cell.length_a   1.000
_cell.length_b   1.000
_cell.length_c   1.000
_cell.angle_alpha   90.00
_cell.angle_beta   90.00
_cell.angle_gamma   90.00
#
_symmetry.space_group_name_H-M   'P 1'
#
loop_
_entity.id
_entity.type
_entity.pdbx_description
1 polymer ?
#
loop_
_entity_poly.entity_id
_entity_poly.type
_entity_poly.pdbx_seq_one_letter_code
_entity_poly.pdbx_strand_id
1 'polypeptide(L)'
;LGNFITDLSLLHINKQIKNNAHIPDFCVLNNGGFRNSLNKGPVKIGDIYEIMPFDNYLVILELDGNKMEKLLEYIKERSFYNSSRKSGVPLSGIRMKISGDKISRCFINVKEFNSNNKYKILTTNYLANGGDGMNFLEDCPMIWNSQLLLRDVMIDYIRKIGDDNINLNAELDGRIQINQ
;
A
#
# COMPACT_ATOMS: atom_id res chain seq x y z
N LEU A 1 -4.81 5.41 -9.13
CA LEU A 1 -3.84 4.37 -9.46
C LEU A 1 -3.26 3.73 -8.19
N GLY A 2 -2.64 4.50 -7.27
CA GLY A 2 -1.96 3.97 -6.09
C GLY A 2 -2.85 3.06 -5.23
N ASN A 3 -4.06 3.51 -4.88
CA ASN A 3 -5.01 2.70 -4.11
C ASN A 3 -5.42 1.42 -4.84
N PHE A 4 -5.61 1.50 -6.15
CA PHE A 4 -5.89 0.32 -6.98
C PHE A 4 -4.75 -0.71 -6.89
N ILE A 5 -3.49 -0.26 -6.99
CA ILE A 5 -2.34 -1.16 -6.92
C ILE A 5 -2.19 -1.77 -5.52
N THR A 6 -2.46 -1.02 -4.45
CA THR A 6 -2.43 -1.57 -3.08
C THR A 6 -3.53 -2.59 -2.84
N ASP A 7 -4.75 -2.36 -3.34
CA ASP A 7 -5.86 -3.30 -3.23
C ASP A 7 -5.58 -4.60 -3.97
N LEU A 8 -5.11 -4.48 -5.20
CA LEU A 8 -4.75 -5.61 -6.03
C LEU A 8 -3.61 -6.42 -5.41
N SER A 9 -2.57 -5.75 -4.85
CA SER A 9 -1.45 -6.42 -4.19
C SER A 9 -1.92 -7.20 -2.97
N LEU A 10 -2.75 -6.59 -2.13
CA LEU A 10 -3.31 -7.25 -0.95
C LEU A 10 -4.18 -8.46 -1.33
N LEU A 11 -5.04 -8.29 -2.34
CA LEU A 11 -5.89 -9.38 -2.85
C LEU A 11 -5.07 -10.55 -3.43
N HIS A 12 -4.03 -10.23 -4.23
CA HIS A 12 -3.18 -11.23 -4.87
C HIS A 12 -2.39 -12.04 -3.84
N ILE A 13 -1.74 -11.35 -2.90
CA ILE A 13 -0.94 -11.97 -1.86
C ILE A 13 -1.79 -12.83 -0.92
N ASN A 14 -2.96 -12.35 -0.51
CA ASN A 14 -3.87 -13.13 0.34
C ASN A 14 -4.30 -14.48 -0.29
N LYS A 15 -4.36 -14.56 -1.63
CA LYS A 15 -4.66 -15.82 -2.32
C LYS A 15 -3.48 -16.81 -2.34
N GLN A 16 -2.25 -16.31 -2.21
CA GLN A 16 -1.05 -17.15 -2.26
C GLN A 16 -0.61 -17.65 -0.89
N ILE A 17 -0.96 -16.92 0.17
CA ILE A 17 -0.57 -17.28 1.53
C ILE A 17 -1.38 -18.49 1.99
N LYS A 18 -0.66 -19.58 2.28
CA LYS A 18 -1.25 -20.82 2.82
C LYS A 18 -1.32 -20.81 4.36
N ASN A 19 -0.39 -20.08 5.01
CA ASN A 19 -0.35 -19.98 6.46
C ASN A 19 -1.05 -18.70 6.92
N ASN A 20 -2.18 -18.84 7.58
CA ASN A 20 -2.97 -17.70 8.10
C ASN A 20 -2.15 -16.76 9.02
N ALA A 21 -1.07 -17.26 9.64
CA ALA A 21 -0.18 -16.43 10.44
C ALA A 21 0.54 -15.34 9.63
N HIS A 22 0.62 -15.47 8.31
CA HIS A 22 1.30 -14.50 7.43
C HIS A 22 0.32 -13.59 6.67
N ILE A 23 -0.99 -13.75 6.82
CA ILE A 23 -1.97 -12.89 6.13
C ILE A 23 -1.74 -11.43 6.57
N PRO A 24 -1.47 -10.50 5.64
CA PRO A 24 -1.30 -9.09 5.97
C PRO A 24 -2.63 -8.44 6.35
N ASP A 25 -2.59 -7.53 7.31
CA ASP A 25 -3.74 -6.75 7.76
C ASP A 25 -4.03 -5.60 6.78
N PHE A 26 -2.99 -5.05 6.14
CA PHE A 26 -3.07 -3.91 5.25
C PHE A 26 -1.87 -3.85 4.30
N CYS A 27 -1.97 -2.99 3.28
CA CYS A 27 -0.88 -2.72 2.33
C CYS A 27 -0.56 -1.24 2.29
N VAL A 28 0.73 -0.90 2.26
CA VAL A 28 1.22 0.46 2.04
C VAL A 28 2.34 0.42 1.00
N LEU A 29 2.23 1.32 0.02
CA LEU A 29 3.23 1.56 -1.01
C LEU A 29 3.61 3.05 -1.03
N ASN A 30 4.57 3.43 -1.84
CA ASN A 30 4.96 4.83 -2.03
C ASN A 30 4.60 5.33 -3.44
N ASN A 31 4.19 6.57 -3.54
CA ASN A 31 3.93 7.20 -4.84
C ASN A 31 5.18 7.35 -5.69
N GLY A 32 6.36 7.48 -5.08
CA GLY A 32 7.63 7.53 -5.80
C GLY A 32 7.93 6.27 -6.62
N GLY A 33 7.31 5.14 -6.28
CA GLY A 33 7.38 3.90 -7.04
C GLY A 33 6.59 3.93 -8.36
N PHE A 34 5.66 4.88 -8.52
CA PHE A 34 4.83 5.04 -9.70
C PHE A 34 5.30 6.26 -10.52
N ARG A 35 5.94 6.01 -11.64
CA ARG A 35 6.64 7.05 -12.44
C ARG A 35 5.76 7.62 -13.56
N ASN A 36 4.66 6.96 -13.88
CA ASN A 36 3.71 7.37 -14.90
C ASN A 36 2.27 7.08 -14.47
N SER A 37 1.29 7.54 -15.22
CA SER A 37 -0.14 7.24 -15.04
C SER A 37 -0.63 6.25 -16.09
N LEU A 38 -1.69 5.52 -15.77
CA LEU A 38 -2.37 4.66 -16.71
C LEU A 38 -3.40 5.48 -17.49
N ASN A 39 -3.22 5.57 -18.79
CA ASN A 39 -4.14 6.28 -19.66
C ASN A 39 -5.38 5.44 -19.99
N LYS A 40 -6.48 6.10 -20.36
CA LYS A 40 -7.69 5.43 -20.84
C LYS A 40 -7.40 4.71 -22.16
N GLY A 41 -7.82 3.47 -22.26
CA GLY A 41 -7.68 2.65 -23.48
C GLY A 41 -7.03 1.29 -23.21
N PRO A 42 -6.57 0.60 -24.25
CA PRO A 42 -5.86 -0.67 -24.11
C PRO A 42 -4.56 -0.51 -23.33
N VAL A 43 -4.34 -1.37 -22.34
CA VAL A 43 -3.13 -1.38 -21.51
C VAL A 43 -2.13 -2.38 -22.09
N LYS A 44 -0.91 -1.92 -22.34
CA LYS A 44 0.19 -2.75 -22.83
C LYS A 44 1.15 -3.08 -21.67
N ILE A 45 1.89 -4.17 -21.80
CA ILE A 45 2.94 -4.55 -20.83
C ILE A 45 3.96 -3.39 -20.67
N GLY A 46 4.34 -2.73 -21.78
CA GLY A 46 5.24 -1.58 -21.75
C GLY A 46 4.75 -0.44 -20.85
N ASP A 47 3.44 -0.17 -20.85
CA ASP A 47 2.85 0.88 -20.01
C ASP A 47 3.07 0.55 -18.51
N ILE A 48 3.02 -0.73 -18.14
CA ILE A 48 3.26 -1.15 -16.75
C ILE A 48 4.73 -1.00 -16.36
N TYR A 49 5.65 -1.28 -17.27
CA TYR A 49 7.09 -1.04 -17.05
C TYR A 49 7.40 0.46 -16.91
N GLU A 50 6.73 1.32 -17.68
CA GLU A 50 6.87 2.77 -17.53
C GLU A 50 6.31 3.27 -16.19
N ILE A 51 5.21 2.69 -15.71
CA ILE A 51 4.63 3.03 -14.40
C ILE A 51 5.52 2.54 -13.27
N MET A 52 6.02 1.31 -13.34
CA MET A 52 6.78 0.65 -12.28
C MET A 52 8.13 0.10 -12.80
N PRO A 53 9.12 0.98 -13.05
CA PRO A 53 10.40 0.56 -13.63
C PRO A 53 11.34 -0.15 -12.65
N PHE A 54 10.99 -0.18 -11.35
CA PHE A 54 11.87 -0.72 -10.31
C PHE A 54 11.57 -2.19 -10.02
N ASP A 55 12.62 -2.94 -9.63
CA ASP A 55 12.51 -4.32 -9.17
C ASP A 55 12.14 -4.37 -7.68
N ASN A 56 10.92 -3.95 -7.39
CA ASN A 56 10.35 -3.93 -6.05
C ASN A 56 9.62 -5.25 -5.76
N TYR A 57 10.20 -6.06 -4.86
CA TYR A 57 9.58 -7.30 -4.39
C TYR A 57 8.56 -7.01 -3.27
N LEU A 58 7.45 -7.72 -3.28
CA LEU A 58 6.46 -7.66 -2.20
C LEU A 58 6.93 -8.48 -1.00
N VAL A 59 6.89 -7.86 0.18
CA VAL A 59 7.29 -8.47 1.46
C VAL A 59 6.25 -8.17 2.54
N ILE A 60 6.21 -9.02 3.58
CA ILE A 60 5.36 -8.78 4.75
C ILE A 60 6.25 -8.58 5.97
N LEU A 61 6.05 -7.46 6.66
CA LEU A 61 6.69 -7.13 7.92
C LEU A 61 5.69 -7.23 9.07
N GLU A 62 6.18 -7.56 10.27
CA GLU A 62 5.41 -7.44 11.50
C GLU A 62 5.79 -6.13 12.22
N LEU A 63 4.80 -5.29 12.49
CA LEU A 63 4.94 -4.02 13.20
C LEU A 63 4.32 -4.15 14.60
N ASP A 64 5.03 -3.69 15.62
CA ASP A 64 4.44 -3.40 16.92
C ASP A 64 3.65 -2.08 16.89
N GLY A 65 2.95 -1.77 17.97
CA GLY A 65 2.15 -0.56 18.06
C GLY A 65 2.94 0.73 17.88
N ASN A 66 4.18 0.80 18.38
CA ASN A 66 5.04 1.99 18.25
C ASN A 66 5.42 2.24 16.78
N LYS A 67 5.83 1.18 16.07
CA LYS A 67 6.14 1.27 14.63
C LYS A 67 4.89 1.62 13.83
N MET A 68 3.73 1.08 14.25
CA MET A 68 2.46 1.41 13.61
C MET A 68 2.07 2.88 13.82
N GLU A 69 2.24 3.44 15.01
CA GLU A 69 2.02 4.86 15.28
C GLU A 69 2.90 5.76 14.39
N LYS A 70 4.19 5.40 14.24
CA LYS A 70 5.09 6.11 13.31
C LYS A 70 4.62 6.04 11.86
N LEU A 71 4.11 4.90 11.43
CA LEU A 71 3.53 4.74 10.09
C LEU A 71 2.27 5.61 9.92
N LEU A 72 1.37 5.62 10.89
CA LEU A 72 0.15 6.43 10.83
C LEU A 72 0.48 7.92 10.80
N GLU A 73 1.46 8.36 11.58
CA GLU A 73 1.94 9.74 11.56
C GLU A 73 2.56 10.10 10.19
N TYR A 74 3.41 9.23 9.65
CA TYR A 74 3.96 9.39 8.30
C TYR A 74 2.87 9.51 7.23
N ILE A 75 1.81 8.70 7.30
CA ILE A 75 0.68 8.78 6.37
C ILE A 75 -0.06 10.11 6.55
N LYS A 76 -0.30 10.53 7.79
CA LYS A 76 -0.96 11.82 8.11
C LYS A 76 -0.18 12.99 7.51
N GLU A 77 1.12 13.09 7.79
CA GLU A 77 1.96 14.19 7.29
C GLU A 77 1.95 14.32 5.77
N ARG A 78 1.90 13.18 5.05
CA ARG A 78 1.88 13.16 3.58
C ARG A 78 0.48 13.36 2.98
N SER A 79 -0.56 13.32 3.79
CA SER A 79 -1.96 13.47 3.33
C SER A 79 -2.42 14.92 3.26
N PHE A 80 -1.73 15.85 3.93
CA PHE A 80 -2.09 17.28 3.91
C PHE A 80 -1.71 17.94 2.59
N TYR A 81 -2.68 18.57 1.95
CA TYR A 81 -2.52 19.24 0.66
C TYR A 81 -1.49 20.38 0.66
N ASN A 82 -1.25 20.98 1.81
CA ASN A 82 -0.33 22.11 2.00
C ASN A 82 1.05 21.68 2.52
N SER A 83 1.30 20.40 2.72
CA SER A 83 2.62 19.94 3.12
C SER A 83 3.59 20.03 1.94
N SER A 84 4.87 20.29 2.24
CA SER A 84 5.94 20.26 1.23
C SER A 84 6.11 18.87 0.56
N ARG A 85 5.44 17.83 1.09
CA ARG A 85 5.47 16.43 0.65
C ARG A 85 4.10 15.97 0.16
N LYS A 86 3.60 16.58 -0.89
CA LYS A 86 2.23 16.47 -1.43
C LYS A 86 1.86 15.11 -2.07
N SER A 87 2.63 14.07 -1.93
CA SER A 87 2.42 12.87 -2.75
C SER A 87 1.34 11.92 -2.26
N GLY A 88 0.83 12.08 -1.02
CA GLY A 88 -0.02 11.09 -0.38
C GLY A 88 0.69 9.76 -0.18
N VAL A 89 0.01 8.77 0.38
CA VAL A 89 0.53 7.41 0.56
C VAL A 89 -0.51 6.43 0.02
N PRO A 90 -0.19 5.66 -1.03
CA PRO A 90 -1.05 4.58 -1.49
C PRO A 90 -1.22 3.53 -0.40
N LEU A 91 -2.46 3.20 -0.05
CA LEU A 91 -2.74 2.25 1.02
C LEU A 91 -4.02 1.44 0.77
N SER A 92 -4.09 0.26 1.35
CA SER A 92 -5.26 -0.61 1.40
C SER A 92 -5.40 -1.23 2.78
N GLY A 93 -6.63 -1.45 3.25
CA GLY A 93 -6.88 -2.03 4.57
C GLY A 93 -6.80 -1.03 5.72
N ILE A 94 -6.49 0.25 5.47
CA ILE A 94 -6.52 1.33 6.46
C ILE A 94 -7.60 2.35 6.08
N ARG A 95 -8.36 2.81 7.08
CA ARG A 95 -9.23 3.99 7.01
C ARG A 95 -8.88 4.94 8.13
N MET A 96 -8.61 6.19 7.81
CA MET A 96 -8.14 7.19 8.76
C MET A 96 -8.98 8.46 8.65
N LYS A 97 -9.33 9.01 9.81
CA LYS A 97 -9.94 10.34 9.93
C LYS A 97 -8.99 11.27 10.65
N ILE A 98 -8.66 12.38 10.00
CA ILE A 98 -7.78 13.42 10.52
C ILE A 98 -8.63 14.64 10.83
N SER A 99 -8.51 15.21 12.02
CA SER A 99 -9.19 16.43 12.45
C SER A 99 -8.15 17.40 12.99
N GLY A 100 -8.01 18.55 12.30
CA GLY A 100 -6.88 19.44 12.56
C GLY A 100 -5.55 18.69 12.32
N ASP A 101 -4.67 18.71 13.32
CA ASP A 101 -3.35 18.03 13.24
C ASP A 101 -3.31 16.66 13.92
N LYS A 102 -4.48 16.07 14.23
CA LYS A 102 -4.54 14.79 14.96
C LYS A 102 -5.31 13.73 14.17
N ILE A 103 -4.84 12.49 14.29
CA ILE A 103 -5.60 11.32 13.85
C ILE A 103 -6.72 11.11 14.88
N SER A 104 -7.96 11.43 14.49
CA SER A 104 -9.13 11.31 15.37
C SER A 104 -9.69 9.90 15.42
N ARG A 105 -9.55 9.13 14.32
CA ARG A 105 -9.89 7.71 14.23
C ARG A 105 -9.01 7.00 13.22
N CYS A 106 -8.69 5.76 13.52
CA CYS A 106 -7.99 4.87 12.59
C CYS A 106 -8.56 3.45 12.71
N PHE A 107 -8.88 2.86 11.56
CA PHE A 107 -9.31 1.48 11.47
C PHE A 107 -8.35 0.71 10.57
N ILE A 108 -7.98 -0.48 10.99
CA ILE A 108 -7.16 -1.43 10.26
C ILE A 108 -7.99 -2.69 10.07
N ASN A 109 -8.23 -3.03 8.80
CA ASN A 109 -9.07 -4.17 8.44
C ASN A 109 -10.39 -4.21 9.26
N VAL A 110 -11.13 -3.09 9.24
CA VAL A 110 -12.41 -2.81 9.94
C VAL A 110 -12.36 -2.78 11.47
N LYS A 111 -11.22 -3.05 12.11
CA LYS A 111 -11.03 -2.95 13.56
C LYS A 111 -10.35 -1.64 13.92
N GLU A 112 -10.77 -1.02 15.01
CA GLU A 112 -10.13 0.19 15.49
C GLU A 112 -8.67 -0.10 15.89
N PHE A 113 -7.76 0.82 15.54
CA PHE A 113 -6.34 0.70 15.86
C PHE A 113 -6.14 0.61 17.38
N ASN A 114 -5.26 -0.30 17.81
CA ASN A 114 -4.86 -0.46 19.19
C ASN A 114 -3.34 -0.64 19.27
N SER A 115 -2.65 0.28 19.94
CA SER A 115 -1.19 0.27 20.05
C SER A 115 -0.61 -0.92 20.84
N ASN A 116 -1.43 -1.70 21.52
CA ASN A 116 -0.99 -2.93 22.17
C ASN A 116 -0.94 -4.15 21.24
N ASN A 117 -1.46 -4.01 20.01
CA ASN A 117 -1.48 -5.10 19.05
C ASN A 117 -0.26 -5.07 18.13
N LYS A 118 0.03 -6.22 17.52
CA LYS A 118 0.92 -6.34 16.38
C LYS A 118 0.12 -6.33 15.09
N TYR A 119 0.73 -5.81 14.03
CA TYR A 119 0.13 -5.65 12.71
C TYR A 119 1.06 -6.16 11.62
N LYS A 120 0.49 -6.73 10.58
CA LYS A 120 1.24 -7.23 9.43
C LYS A 120 1.00 -6.32 8.23
N ILE A 121 2.06 -5.72 7.75
CA ILE A 121 2.02 -4.84 6.58
C ILE A 121 2.55 -5.56 5.35
N LEU A 122 1.79 -5.53 4.27
CA LEU A 122 2.29 -5.81 2.93
C LEU A 122 2.94 -4.54 2.37
N THR A 123 4.18 -4.63 1.96
CA THR A 123 4.93 -3.50 1.39
C THR A 123 5.97 -3.99 0.40
N THR A 124 6.88 -3.13 -0.04
CA THR A 124 8.00 -3.51 -0.90
C THR A 124 9.29 -3.66 -0.10
N ASN A 125 10.23 -4.46 -0.61
CA ASN A 125 11.58 -4.56 -0.06
C ASN A 125 12.27 -3.19 0.01
N TYR A 126 12.02 -2.30 -0.95
CA TYR A 126 12.54 -0.93 -0.93
C TYR A 126 12.09 -0.16 0.31
N LEU A 127 10.79 -0.20 0.65
CA LEU A 127 10.26 0.48 1.83
C LEU A 127 10.66 -0.23 3.13
N ALA A 128 10.73 -1.55 3.12
CA ALA A 128 11.22 -2.35 4.25
C ALA A 128 12.66 -1.98 4.63
N ASN A 129 13.47 -1.55 3.67
CA ASN A 129 14.86 -1.09 3.86
C ASN A 129 14.94 0.45 4.03
N GLY A 130 13.92 1.09 4.58
CA GLY A 130 13.91 2.52 4.90
C GLY A 130 13.66 3.46 3.73
N GLY A 131 13.35 2.94 2.55
CA GLY A 131 13.08 3.75 1.38
C GLY A 131 11.99 4.80 1.62
N ASP A 132 12.07 5.92 0.92
CA ASP A 132 11.14 7.06 0.99
C ASP A 132 10.98 7.68 2.40
N GLY A 133 11.99 7.48 3.26
CA GLY A 133 12.04 7.98 4.63
C GLY A 133 11.26 7.12 5.64
N MET A 134 10.96 5.86 5.29
CA MET A 134 10.35 4.88 6.21
C MET A 134 11.40 4.10 7.02
N ASN A 135 12.48 4.76 7.48
CA ASN A 135 13.58 4.13 8.22
C ASN A 135 13.10 3.37 9.47
N PHE A 136 11.94 3.72 10.01
CA PHE A 136 11.33 3.02 11.13
C PHE A 136 10.89 1.59 10.78
N LEU A 137 10.88 1.20 9.49
CA LEU A 137 10.58 -0.17 9.04
C LEU A 137 11.81 -1.07 9.00
N GLU A 138 13.03 -0.53 8.96
CA GLU A 138 14.28 -1.31 8.80
C GLU A 138 14.46 -2.40 9.85
N ASP A 139 14.06 -2.12 11.11
CA ASP A 139 14.18 -3.06 12.22
C ASP A 139 12.93 -3.94 12.40
N CYS A 140 11.96 -3.86 11.50
CA CYS A 140 10.75 -4.68 11.60
C CYS A 140 11.04 -6.10 11.09
N PRO A 141 10.62 -7.15 11.83
CA PRO A 141 10.77 -8.53 11.36
C PRO A 141 10.08 -8.73 10.01
N MET A 142 10.83 -9.17 9.00
CA MET A 142 10.27 -9.67 7.74
C MET A 142 9.79 -11.10 7.97
N ILE A 143 8.48 -11.30 7.99
CA ILE A 143 7.86 -12.60 8.26
C ILE A 143 7.58 -13.39 6.97
N TRP A 144 7.59 -12.71 5.82
CA TRP A 144 7.41 -13.38 4.54
C TRP A 144 7.98 -12.55 3.38
N ASN A 145 8.63 -13.22 2.42
CA ASN A 145 9.10 -12.64 1.18
C ASN A 145 8.45 -13.40 0.01
N SER A 146 7.66 -12.70 -0.78
CA SER A 146 6.93 -13.30 -1.89
C SER A 146 7.81 -13.72 -3.06
N GLN A 147 8.98 -13.09 -3.22
CA GLN A 147 9.81 -13.14 -4.42
C GLN A 147 9.08 -12.69 -5.70
N LEU A 148 7.92 -12.05 -5.56
CA LEU A 148 7.14 -11.50 -6.67
C LEU A 148 7.42 -10.02 -6.83
N LEU A 149 7.67 -9.60 -8.04
CA LEU A 149 7.75 -8.18 -8.38
C LEU A 149 6.36 -7.56 -8.37
N LEU A 150 6.24 -6.37 -7.79
CA LEU A 150 4.98 -5.63 -7.74
C LEU A 150 4.38 -5.42 -9.14
N ARG A 151 5.24 -5.12 -10.15
CA ARG A 151 4.78 -4.96 -11.53
C ARG A 151 4.24 -6.24 -12.15
N ASP A 152 4.82 -7.41 -11.83
CA ASP A 152 4.38 -8.69 -12.38
C ASP A 152 3.00 -9.05 -11.82
N VAL A 153 2.76 -8.77 -10.53
CA VAL A 153 1.44 -8.91 -9.90
C VAL A 153 0.40 -8.04 -10.61
N MET A 154 0.75 -6.81 -11.02
CA MET A 154 -0.13 -5.95 -11.79
C MET A 154 -0.38 -6.48 -13.21
N ILE A 155 0.67 -6.96 -13.90
CA ILE A 155 0.54 -7.54 -15.24
C ILE A 155 -0.40 -8.76 -15.22
N ASP A 156 -0.22 -9.67 -14.28
CA ASP A 156 -1.03 -10.89 -14.16
C ASP A 156 -2.50 -10.56 -13.87
N TYR A 157 -2.74 -9.57 -13.00
CA TYR A 157 -4.10 -9.12 -12.72
C TYR A 157 -4.77 -8.51 -13.95
N ILE A 158 -4.08 -7.61 -14.67
CA ILE A 158 -4.65 -6.93 -15.86
C ILE A 158 -4.91 -7.94 -16.97
N ARG A 159 -4.03 -8.92 -17.19
CA ARG A 159 -4.27 -10.01 -18.14
C ARG A 159 -5.55 -10.77 -17.80
N LYS A 160 -5.68 -11.19 -16.54
CA LYS A 160 -6.84 -11.95 -16.09
C LYS A 160 -8.15 -11.20 -16.30
N ILE A 161 -8.23 -9.93 -15.91
CA ILE A 161 -9.47 -9.14 -16.12
C ILE A 161 -9.71 -8.85 -17.61
N GLY A 162 -8.65 -8.72 -18.42
CA GLY A 162 -8.75 -8.60 -19.86
C GLY A 162 -9.36 -9.84 -20.51
N ASP A 163 -8.95 -11.05 -20.10
CA ASP A 163 -9.51 -12.33 -20.55
C ASP A 163 -11.00 -12.44 -20.18
N ASP A 164 -11.39 -11.89 -19.02
CA ASP A 164 -12.79 -11.83 -18.55
C ASP A 164 -13.60 -10.68 -19.19
N ASN A 165 -13.01 -9.87 -20.10
CA ASN A 165 -13.60 -8.66 -20.70
C ASN A 165 -14.06 -7.61 -19.67
N ILE A 166 -13.37 -7.52 -18.54
CA ILE A 166 -13.67 -6.56 -17.48
C ILE A 166 -12.81 -5.31 -17.68
N ASN A 167 -13.42 -4.13 -17.66
CA ASN A 167 -12.70 -2.88 -17.68
C ASN A 167 -12.11 -2.53 -16.31
N LEU A 168 -10.88 -2.03 -16.30
CA LEU A 168 -10.28 -1.45 -15.11
C LEU A 168 -11.09 -0.23 -14.67
N ASN A 169 -11.52 -0.23 -13.43
CA ASN A 169 -12.10 0.91 -12.76
C ASN A 169 -11.42 1.15 -11.40
N ALA A 170 -11.20 2.40 -11.05
CA ALA A 170 -10.62 2.78 -9.77
C ALA A 170 -11.30 4.06 -9.27
N GLU A 171 -11.85 3.97 -8.08
CA GLU A 171 -12.56 5.08 -7.44
C GLU A 171 -11.80 5.57 -6.20
N LEU A 172 -12.05 6.83 -5.83
CA LEU A 172 -11.60 7.38 -4.55
C LEU A 172 -12.67 7.06 -3.51
N ASP A 173 -12.35 6.18 -2.57
CA ASP A 173 -13.28 5.67 -1.56
C ASP A 173 -13.14 6.34 -0.18
N GLY A 174 -12.40 7.45 -0.10
CA GLY A 174 -12.25 8.24 1.12
C GLY A 174 -11.52 7.51 2.25
N ARG A 175 -10.48 6.70 1.92
CA ARG A 175 -9.66 5.99 2.92
C ARG A 175 -9.04 6.93 3.94
N ILE A 176 -8.67 8.14 3.51
CA ILE A 176 -8.21 9.21 4.39
C ILE A 176 -9.21 10.36 4.25
N GLN A 177 -9.83 10.71 5.35
CA GLN A 177 -10.76 11.83 5.46
C GLN A 177 -10.11 12.93 6.31
N ILE A 178 -10.06 14.15 5.76
CA ILE A 178 -9.49 15.31 6.45
C ILE A 178 -10.64 16.28 6.73
N ASN A 179 -10.92 16.50 8.00
CA ASN A 179 -11.84 17.52 8.45
C ASN A 179 -11.00 18.75 8.85
N GLN A 180 -11.28 19.85 8.23
CA GLN A 180 -10.73 21.17 8.60
C GLN A 180 -11.32 21.66 9.90
#